data_4faf7dc3444894ec07db8ad496775a46
#
_entry.id   4faf7dc3444894ec07db8ad496775a46
#
_cell.length_a   1.000
_cell.length_b   1.000
_cell.length_c   1.000
_cell.angle_alpha   90.00
_cell.angle_beta   90.00
_cell.angle_gamma   90.00
#
_symmetry.space_group_name_H-M   'P 1'
#
loop_
_entity.id
_entity.type
_entity.pdbx_description
1 polymer ?
#
loop_
_entity_poly.entity_id
_entity_poly.type
_entity_poly.pdbx_seq_one_letter_code
_entity_poly.pdbx_strand_id
1 'polypeptide(L)'
;MVGGYMSSAGIEGKANYAGTPMEALLPVTIQPCDDRREAPQGLDIRITAPDHPVFAGVSTAWPKFLGYNRIQAKPGTELATCGQDTFIAAWEYGQGRALAFASDCAPHWAPPEFVHWKYYGRFWCNVARYLAKAA
;
A
#
# COMPACT_ATOMS: atom_id res chain seq x y z
N MET A 1 -4.78 2.69 -5.04
CA MET A 1 -4.78 3.83 -4.08
C MET A 1 -3.46 3.85 -3.34
N VAL A 2 -2.83 5.01 -3.21
CA VAL A 2 -1.65 5.23 -2.38
C VAL A 2 -2.11 5.94 -1.11
N GLY A 3 -1.57 5.54 0.03
CA GLY A 3 -1.92 6.05 1.35
C GLY A 3 -1.51 7.51 1.59
N GLY A 4 -1.81 8.00 2.77
CA GLY A 4 -1.56 9.35 3.22
C GLY A 4 -2.67 9.87 4.12
N TYR A 5 -2.55 11.12 4.57
CA TYR A 5 -3.49 11.73 5.52
C TYR A 5 -4.93 11.88 4.98
N MET A 6 -5.09 11.93 3.66
CA MET A 6 -6.39 12.07 3.01
C MET A 6 -6.73 10.87 2.13
N SER A 7 -6.18 9.70 2.44
CA SER A 7 -6.48 8.43 1.80
C SER A 7 -7.21 7.50 2.77
N SER A 8 -7.92 6.51 2.26
CA SER A 8 -8.65 5.51 3.05
C SER A 8 -9.67 6.18 3.98
N ALA A 9 -9.58 6.05 5.31
CA ALA A 9 -10.36 6.86 6.24
C ALA A 9 -9.71 8.23 6.46
N GLY A 10 -8.39 8.25 6.58
CA GLY A 10 -7.58 9.47 6.69
C GLY A 10 -7.68 10.15 8.05
N ILE A 11 -7.11 11.36 8.10
CA ILE A 11 -7.10 12.19 9.30
C ILE A 11 -8.53 12.44 9.80
N GLU A 12 -8.80 12.09 11.06
CA GLU A 12 -10.12 12.26 11.69
C GLU A 12 -11.26 11.58 10.88
N GLY A 13 -10.93 10.61 10.02
CA GLY A 13 -11.92 9.97 9.13
C GLY A 13 -12.38 10.84 7.96
N LYS A 14 -11.72 11.96 7.68
CA LYS A 14 -12.18 12.97 6.71
C LYS A 14 -12.12 12.52 5.25
N ALA A 15 -11.23 11.58 4.88
CA ALA A 15 -11.20 11.03 3.54
C ALA A 15 -12.45 10.19 3.25
N ASN A 16 -12.92 9.44 4.25
CA ASN A 16 -14.24 8.81 4.30
C ASN A 16 -14.54 7.85 3.12
N TYR A 17 -13.56 7.02 2.73
CA TYR A 17 -13.76 6.03 1.66
C TYR A 17 -14.38 4.71 2.13
N ALA A 18 -14.56 4.51 3.46
CA ALA A 18 -15.25 3.34 4.01
C ALA A 18 -16.72 3.28 3.51
N GLY A 19 -17.17 2.10 3.10
CA GLY A 19 -18.51 1.87 2.60
C GLY A 19 -18.84 2.47 1.23
N THR A 20 -17.82 2.99 0.51
CA THR A 20 -18.00 3.58 -0.82
C THR A 20 -17.69 2.58 -1.94
N PRO A 21 -18.13 2.87 -3.20
CA PRO A 21 -17.71 2.06 -4.36
C PRO A 21 -16.18 1.97 -4.52
N MET A 22 -15.43 2.96 -4.00
CA MET A 22 -13.97 2.92 -4.02
C MET A 22 -13.43 1.79 -3.14
N GLU A 23 -13.99 1.60 -1.93
CA GLU A 23 -13.62 0.45 -1.09
C GLU A 23 -13.99 -0.88 -1.75
N ALA A 24 -15.15 -0.95 -2.43
CA ALA A 24 -15.55 -2.15 -3.15
C ALA A 24 -14.54 -2.54 -4.24
N LEU A 25 -13.99 -1.54 -4.95
CA LEU A 25 -12.97 -1.72 -5.99
C LEU A 25 -11.61 -2.13 -5.41
N LEU A 26 -11.25 -1.64 -4.23
CA LEU A 26 -9.94 -1.86 -3.63
C LEU A 26 -9.81 -3.28 -3.02
N PRO A 27 -8.60 -3.86 -2.99
CA PRO A 27 -8.34 -5.17 -2.38
C PRO A 27 -8.32 -5.13 -0.85
N VAL A 28 -8.85 -4.08 -0.23
CA VAL A 28 -8.80 -3.84 1.21
C VAL A 28 -10.14 -3.36 1.74
N THR A 29 -10.36 -3.61 3.04
CA THR A 29 -11.42 -3.01 3.84
C THR A 29 -10.87 -1.81 4.59
N ILE A 30 -11.63 -0.71 4.62
CA ILE A 30 -11.26 0.56 5.22
C ILE A 30 -12.09 0.74 6.49
N GLN A 31 -11.44 1.07 7.62
CA GLN A 31 -12.17 1.35 8.85
C GLN A 31 -12.87 2.72 8.77
N PRO A 32 -14.01 2.92 9.50
CA PRO A 32 -14.81 4.14 9.37
C PRO A 32 -14.32 5.32 10.23
N CYS A 33 -13.13 5.24 10.81
CA CYS A 33 -12.54 6.27 11.68
C CYS A 33 -11.09 6.55 11.28
N ASP A 34 -10.45 7.51 11.96
CA ASP A 34 -9.04 7.85 11.72
C ASP A 34 -8.18 6.58 11.71
N ASP A 35 -7.58 6.28 10.57
CA ASP A 35 -6.81 5.06 10.34
C ASP A 35 -5.30 5.29 10.32
N ARG A 36 -4.85 6.51 10.60
CA ARG A 36 -3.42 6.83 10.63
C ARG A 36 -2.71 6.09 11.76
N ARG A 37 -1.53 5.62 11.45
CA ARG A 37 -0.59 5.04 12.41
C ARG A 37 0.77 5.68 12.20
N GLU A 38 1.17 6.53 13.13
CA GLU A 38 2.49 7.17 13.11
C GLU A 38 3.54 6.22 13.70
N ALA A 39 4.68 6.15 13.05
CA ALA A 39 5.81 5.31 13.47
C ALA A 39 7.14 6.05 13.30
N PRO A 40 7.38 7.12 14.08
CA PRO A 40 8.57 7.97 13.91
C PRO A 40 9.90 7.21 14.15
N GLN A 41 9.87 6.09 14.88
CA GLN A 41 11.01 5.19 15.06
C GLN A 41 11.24 4.27 13.84
N GLY A 42 10.37 4.33 12.84
CA GLY A 42 10.37 3.44 11.69
C GLY A 42 9.68 2.10 11.93
N LEU A 43 8.97 1.62 10.95
CA LEU A 43 8.34 0.30 10.95
C LEU A 43 8.91 -0.57 9.82
N ASP A 44 9.01 -1.87 10.11
CA ASP A 44 9.53 -2.85 9.16
C ASP A 44 8.45 -3.33 8.22
N ILE A 45 8.81 -3.45 6.95
CA ILE A 45 7.93 -3.98 5.91
C ILE A 45 8.36 -5.42 5.59
N ARG A 46 7.40 -6.33 5.63
CA ARG A 46 7.61 -7.74 5.28
C ARG A 46 6.86 -8.08 3.99
N ILE A 47 7.60 -8.52 2.98
CA ILE A 47 7.01 -9.02 1.74
C ILE A 47 6.52 -10.45 1.98
N THR A 48 5.23 -10.69 1.76
CA THR A 48 4.58 -11.99 1.98
C THR A 48 4.34 -12.76 0.69
N ALA A 49 4.34 -12.07 -0.46
CA ALA A 49 4.18 -12.65 -1.78
C ALA A 49 5.30 -12.21 -2.74
N PRO A 50 6.56 -12.64 -2.52
CA PRO A 50 7.72 -12.13 -3.28
C PRO A 50 7.68 -12.44 -4.78
N ASP A 51 6.94 -13.46 -5.18
CA ASP A 51 6.80 -13.85 -6.59
C ASP A 51 5.76 -13.02 -7.36
N HIS A 52 5.04 -12.13 -6.68
CA HIS A 52 4.06 -11.27 -7.34
C HIS A 52 4.74 -10.28 -8.30
N PRO A 53 4.18 -10.04 -9.50
CA PRO A 53 4.80 -9.19 -10.53
C PRO A 53 5.25 -7.81 -10.07
N VAL A 54 4.59 -7.20 -9.09
CA VAL A 54 4.99 -5.89 -8.55
C VAL A 54 6.36 -5.91 -7.88
N PHE A 55 6.85 -7.08 -7.44
CA PHE A 55 8.17 -7.23 -6.82
C PHE A 55 9.24 -7.77 -7.78
N ALA A 56 8.94 -7.93 -9.05
CA ALA A 56 9.90 -8.46 -10.01
C ALA A 56 11.21 -7.62 -10.06
N GLY A 57 12.32 -8.24 -9.65
CA GLY A 57 13.63 -7.58 -9.57
C GLY A 57 13.73 -6.49 -8.49
N VAL A 58 12.85 -6.52 -7.49
CA VAL A 58 12.88 -5.66 -6.30
C VAL A 58 13.34 -6.49 -5.11
N SER A 59 14.20 -5.94 -4.26
CA SER A 59 14.64 -6.61 -3.03
C SER A 59 13.47 -6.82 -2.07
N THR A 60 13.50 -7.92 -1.32
CA THR A 60 12.56 -8.16 -0.20
C THR A 60 12.97 -7.42 1.08
N ALA A 61 14.21 -6.89 1.14
CA ALA A 61 14.66 -6.01 2.22
C ALA A 61 14.26 -4.56 1.89
N TRP A 62 13.21 -4.10 2.52
CA TRP A 62 12.63 -2.78 2.31
C TRP A 62 13.15 -1.76 3.33
N PRO A 63 13.25 -0.48 2.92
CA PRO A 63 13.45 0.61 3.89
C PRO A 63 12.29 0.69 4.88
N LYS A 64 12.57 1.18 6.08
CA LYS A 64 11.55 1.45 7.09
C LYS A 64 10.66 2.61 6.66
N PHE A 65 9.40 2.58 7.07
CA PHE A 65 8.44 3.67 6.86
C PHE A 65 8.11 4.37 8.16
N LEU A 66 7.59 5.59 8.09
CA LEU A 66 7.32 6.44 9.25
C LEU A 66 5.84 6.49 9.63
N GLY A 67 5.00 5.81 8.89
CA GLY A 67 3.57 5.73 9.15
C GLY A 67 2.80 5.08 8.01
N TYR A 68 1.52 4.81 8.24
CA TYR A 68 0.64 4.16 7.26
C TYR A 68 -0.83 4.35 7.63
N ASN A 69 -1.71 4.10 6.67
CA ASN A 69 -3.14 3.93 6.92
C ASN A 69 -3.41 2.48 7.32
N ARG A 70 -4.08 2.27 8.44
CA ARG A 70 -4.45 0.93 8.90
C ARG A 70 -5.63 0.40 8.08
N ILE A 71 -5.31 -0.38 7.07
CA ILE A 71 -6.24 -1.06 6.18
C ILE A 71 -6.13 -2.57 6.37
N GLN A 72 -7.14 -3.32 5.98
CA GLN A 72 -7.18 -4.77 6.11
C GLN A 72 -7.34 -5.41 4.74
N ALA A 73 -6.41 -6.28 4.35
CA ALA A 73 -6.53 -7.02 3.09
C ALA A 73 -7.78 -7.89 3.06
N LYS A 74 -8.48 -7.89 1.94
CA LYS A 74 -9.51 -8.87 1.63
C LYS A 74 -8.85 -10.24 1.44
N PRO A 75 -9.56 -11.37 1.65
CA PRO A 75 -8.96 -12.69 1.58
C PRO A 75 -8.18 -12.93 0.27
N GLY A 76 -6.94 -13.41 0.40
CA GLY A 76 -6.09 -13.77 -0.73
C GLY A 76 -5.44 -12.61 -1.49
N THR A 77 -5.52 -11.37 -0.97
CA THR A 77 -5.01 -10.19 -1.69
C THR A 77 -3.73 -9.60 -1.12
N GLU A 78 -3.30 -10.01 0.08
CA GLU A 78 -2.16 -9.45 0.78
C GLU A 78 -0.83 -9.80 0.12
N LEU A 79 0.00 -8.78 -0.12
CA LEU A 79 1.32 -8.91 -0.73
C LEU A 79 2.45 -8.51 0.22
N ALA A 80 2.17 -7.64 1.18
CA ALA A 80 3.13 -7.19 2.20
C ALA A 80 2.42 -6.73 3.46
N THR A 81 3.10 -6.85 4.59
CA THR A 81 2.61 -6.45 5.92
C THR A 81 3.56 -5.47 6.60
N CYS A 82 3.02 -4.72 7.56
CA CYS A 82 3.78 -3.99 8.58
C CYS A 82 3.22 -4.42 9.94
N GLY A 83 4.03 -5.14 10.72
CA GLY A 83 3.52 -5.82 11.90
C GLY A 83 2.43 -6.82 11.53
N GLN A 84 1.24 -6.65 12.11
CA GLN A 84 0.06 -7.48 11.81
C GLN A 84 -0.90 -6.83 10.80
N ASP A 85 -0.61 -5.62 10.37
CA ASP A 85 -1.46 -4.87 9.45
C ASP A 85 -1.01 -5.04 7.99
N THR A 86 -1.95 -4.89 7.06
CA THR A 86 -1.67 -4.94 5.63
C THR A 86 -0.91 -3.68 5.19
N PHE A 87 0.18 -3.88 4.44
CA PHE A 87 0.94 -2.77 3.84
C PHE A 87 0.71 -2.63 2.34
N ILE A 88 0.69 -3.73 1.61
CA ILE A 88 0.36 -3.76 0.17
C ILE A 88 -0.62 -4.90 -0.07
N ALA A 89 -1.67 -4.63 -0.83
CA ALA A 89 -2.62 -5.62 -1.31
C ALA A 89 -2.95 -5.35 -2.78
N ALA A 90 -3.21 -6.41 -3.55
CA ALA A 90 -3.60 -6.29 -4.95
C ALA A 90 -4.52 -7.44 -5.34
N TRP A 91 -5.39 -7.20 -6.33
CA TRP A 91 -6.27 -8.23 -6.88
C TRP A 91 -6.72 -7.88 -8.31
N GLU A 92 -7.35 -8.84 -8.94
CA GLU A 92 -8.14 -8.61 -10.13
C GLU A 92 -9.58 -8.26 -9.73
N TYR A 93 -10.14 -7.19 -10.30
CA TYR A 93 -11.50 -6.76 -10.06
C TYR A 93 -12.20 -6.54 -11.40
N GLY A 94 -13.22 -7.34 -11.67
CA GLY A 94 -13.86 -7.34 -12.98
C GLY A 94 -12.84 -7.64 -14.08
N GLN A 95 -12.74 -6.76 -15.06
CA GLN A 95 -11.75 -6.88 -16.14
C GLN A 95 -10.45 -6.11 -15.84
N GLY A 96 -10.37 -5.43 -14.70
CA GLY A 96 -9.25 -4.60 -14.30
C GLY A 96 -8.42 -5.19 -13.15
N ARG A 97 -7.52 -4.37 -12.64
CA ARG A 97 -6.72 -4.67 -11.44
C ARG A 97 -6.71 -3.47 -10.52
N ALA A 98 -6.68 -3.73 -9.22
CA ALA A 98 -6.55 -2.69 -8.22
C ALA A 98 -5.42 -3.05 -7.24
N LEU A 99 -4.79 -2.01 -6.68
CA LEU A 99 -3.74 -2.14 -5.69
C LEU A 99 -3.93 -1.06 -4.63
N ALA A 100 -3.74 -1.44 -3.37
CA ALA A 100 -3.65 -0.55 -2.24
C ALA A 100 -2.24 -0.59 -1.66
N PHE A 101 -1.66 0.59 -1.46
CA PHE A 101 -0.36 0.81 -0.82
C PHE A 101 -0.63 1.68 0.41
N ALA A 102 -0.38 1.16 1.60
CA ALA A 102 -0.88 1.74 2.85
C ALA A 102 -0.15 3.00 3.32
N SER A 103 0.94 3.41 2.66
CA SER A 103 1.73 4.57 3.05
C SER A 103 1.90 5.56 1.91
N ASP A 104 2.66 6.64 2.15
CA ASP A 104 2.97 7.64 1.12
C ASP A 104 3.97 7.10 0.09
N CYS A 105 3.91 7.63 -1.11
CA CYS A 105 4.96 7.41 -2.13
C CYS A 105 6.09 8.46 -2.05
N ALA A 106 5.92 9.49 -1.24
CA ALA A 106 6.86 10.60 -1.04
C ALA A 106 6.82 11.01 0.45
N PRO A 107 7.67 11.88 0.94
CA PRO A 107 7.50 12.42 2.29
C PRO A 107 6.08 12.98 2.47
N HIS A 108 5.39 12.72 3.59
CA HIS A 108 5.95 12.65 4.95
C HIS A 108 6.20 11.22 5.52
N TRP A 109 5.39 10.21 5.23
CA TRP A 109 5.61 8.85 5.77
C TRP A 109 6.68 8.04 5.02
N ALA A 110 6.90 8.33 3.72
CA ALA A 110 7.98 7.73 2.97
C ALA A 110 9.30 8.48 3.26
N PRO A 111 10.27 7.86 3.94
CA PRO A 111 11.52 8.53 4.26
C PRO A 111 12.43 8.65 3.03
N PRO A 112 13.49 9.50 3.11
CA PRO A 112 14.48 9.60 2.04
C PRO A 112 15.07 8.25 1.62
N GLU A 113 15.25 7.32 2.56
CA GLU A 113 15.76 5.97 2.31
C GLU A 113 14.87 5.18 1.34
N PHE A 114 13.56 5.41 1.35
CA PHE A 114 12.65 4.83 0.38
C PHE A 114 12.63 5.61 -0.94
N VAL A 115 12.51 6.93 -0.88
CA VAL A 115 12.42 7.78 -2.09
C VAL A 115 13.68 7.69 -2.94
N HIS A 116 14.86 7.54 -2.31
CA HIS A 116 16.16 7.37 -2.99
C HIS A 116 16.61 5.91 -3.07
N TRP A 117 15.74 4.97 -2.71
CA TRP A 117 16.06 3.56 -2.79
C TRP A 117 16.26 3.10 -4.24
N LYS A 118 17.33 2.36 -4.48
CA LYS A 118 17.68 1.93 -5.86
C LYS A 118 16.57 1.16 -6.58
N TYR A 119 15.63 0.58 -5.85
CA TYR A 119 14.49 -0.15 -6.40
C TYR A 119 13.20 0.67 -6.49
N TYR A 120 13.18 1.91 -6.02
CA TYR A 120 11.98 2.77 -5.99
C TYR A 120 11.32 2.87 -7.38
N GLY A 121 12.09 3.29 -8.39
CA GLY A 121 11.56 3.43 -9.75
C GLY A 121 11.11 2.11 -10.34
N ARG A 122 11.85 1.02 -10.09
CA ARG A 122 11.46 -0.32 -10.57
C ARG A 122 10.16 -0.77 -9.95
N PHE A 123 9.99 -0.62 -8.64
CA PHE A 123 8.75 -0.98 -7.95
C PHE A 123 7.54 -0.25 -8.54
N TRP A 124 7.60 1.08 -8.66
CA TRP A 124 6.48 1.86 -9.18
C TRP A 124 6.20 1.59 -10.67
N CYS A 125 7.24 1.33 -11.48
CA CYS A 125 7.04 0.86 -12.86
C CYS A 125 6.34 -0.50 -12.91
N ASN A 126 6.72 -1.43 -12.03
CA ASN A 126 6.05 -2.73 -11.93
C ASN A 126 4.59 -2.59 -11.52
N VAL A 127 4.29 -1.71 -10.56
CA VAL A 127 2.90 -1.40 -10.15
C VAL A 127 2.10 -0.86 -11.33
N ALA A 128 2.65 0.12 -12.06
CA ALA A 128 1.98 0.69 -13.23
C ALA A 128 1.72 -0.36 -14.32
N ARG A 129 2.70 -1.21 -14.63
CA ARG A 129 2.55 -2.31 -15.60
C ARG A 129 1.52 -3.33 -15.16
N TYR A 130 1.54 -3.70 -13.87
CA TYR A 130 0.56 -4.63 -13.32
C TYR A 130 -0.86 -4.09 -13.47
N LEU A 131 -1.10 -2.83 -13.08
CA LEU A 131 -2.42 -2.20 -13.18
C LEU A 131 -2.88 -2.02 -14.63
N ALA A 132 -1.95 -1.70 -15.54
CA ALA A 132 -2.23 -1.56 -16.97
C ALA A 132 -2.38 -2.90 -17.70
N LYS A 133 -2.18 -4.05 -17.02
CA LYS A 133 -2.10 -5.38 -17.64
C LYS A 133 -1.05 -5.45 -18.78
N ALA A 134 -0.02 -4.62 -18.70
CA ALA A 134 1.07 -4.63 -19.67
C ALA A 134 1.98 -5.86 -19.46
N ALA A 135 2.46 -6.37 -20.57
CA ALA A 135 3.40 -7.48 -20.56
C ALA A 135 4.78 -7.10 -19.96
#